data_1994af415a9c20bbedcf1c5cb2c1bb2d
#
_entry.id   1994af415a9c20bbedcf1c5cb2c1bb2d
#
_cell.length_a   1.000
_cell.length_b   1.000
_cell.length_c   1.000
_cell.angle_alpha   90.00
_cell.angle_beta   90.00
_cell.angle_gamma   90.00
#
_symmetry.space_group_name_H-M   'P 1'
#
loop_
_entity.id
_entity.type
_entity.pdbx_description
1 polymer ?
#
loop_
_entity_poly.entity_id
_entity_poly.type
_entity_poly.pdbx_seq_one_letter_code
_entity_poly.pdbx_strand_id
1 'polypeptide(L)'
;MYSMKKYLLLFLCLTLGVAYAQDTLRVRVMTYNLRFGELASLEELAHHIKSFKPDFVALQEVDSKTDRKRTPHQKGKDFISELAYHTGMFGLYGKTIDYSTGYYGIGMLSKYPYILKIPIRF
;
A
#
# COMPACT_ATOMS: atom_id res chain seq x y z
N MET A 1 29.49 -50.32 -17.79
CA MET A 1 29.93 -49.38 -16.73
C MET A 1 30.00 -47.93 -17.20
N TYR A 2 30.51 -47.64 -18.37
CA TYR A 2 30.53 -46.25 -18.94
C TYR A 2 29.15 -45.69 -19.28
N SER A 3 28.21 -46.53 -19.69
CA SER A 3 26.85 -46.14 -20.04
C SER A 3 26.04 -45.64 -18.84
N MET A 4 26.06 -46.32 -17.72
CA MET A 4 25.31 -45.96 -16.51
C MET A 4 25.76 -44.60 -15.91
N LYS A 5 27.05 -44.31 -15.93
CA LYS A 5 27.61 -43.05 -15.46
C LYS A 5 27.13 -41.85 -16.29
N LYS A 6 26.96 -42.01 -17.61
CA LYS A 6 26.42 -40.97 -18.51
C LYS A 6 24.96 -40.69 -18.22
N TYR A 7 24.13 -41.71 -17.99
CA TYR A 7 22.72 -41.54 -17.67
C TYR A 7 22.51 -40.97 -16.26
N LEU A 8 23.39 -41.34 -15.31
CA LEU A 8 23.37 -40.77 -13.97
C LEU A 8 23.71 -39.25 -14.00
N LEU A 9 24.71 -38.87 -14.78
CA LEU A 9 25.10 -37.46 -14.96
C LEU A 9 24.02 -36.66 -15.65
N LEU A 10 23.38 -37.23 -16.69
CA LEU A 10 22.27 -36.62 -17.40
C LEU A 10 21.06 -36.43 -16.48
N PHE A 11 20.73 -37.42 -15.65
CA PHE A 11 19.67 -37.36 -14.67
C PHE A 11 19.97 -36.30 -13.59
N LEU A 12 21.22 -36.23 -13.11
CA LEU A 12 21.65 -35.23 -12.15
C LEU A 12 21.58 -33.80 -12.74
N CYS A 13 21.94 -33.60 -14.01
CA CYS A 13 21.82 -32.31 -14.70
C CYS A 13 20.34 -31.91 -14.90
N LEU A 14 19.47 -32.86 -15.20
CA LEU A 14 18.03 -32.64 -15.32
C LEU A 14 17.38 -32.24 -13.98
N THR A 15 17.80 -32.87 -12.89
CA THR A 15 17.26 -32.53 -11.55
C THR A 15 17.80 -31.20 -11.02
N LEU A 16 19.03 -30.83 -11.34
CA LEU A 16 19.63 -29.54 -11.01
C LEU A 16 19.00 -28.38 -11.82
N GLY A 17 18.55 -28.66 -13.06
CA GLY A 17 17.91 -27.66 -13.91
C GLY A 17 16.49 -27.26 -13.46
N VAL A 18 15.85 -28.03 -12.58
CA VAL A 18 14.49 -27.75 -12.09
C VAL A 18 14.48 -26.94 -10.79
N ALA A 19 15.63 -26.73 -10.18
CA ALA A 19 15.78 -25.91 -8.97
C ALA A 19 15.93 -24.41 -9.30
N TYR A 20 15.19 -23.89 -10.27
CA TYR A 20 14.99 -22.45 -10.35
C TYR A 20 14.08 -22.08 -9.19
N ALA A 21 14.65 -21.36 -8.22
CA ALA A 21 13.87 -20.72 -7.17
C ALA A 21 12.80 -19.89 -7.85
N GLN A 22 11.53 -20.23 -7.62
CA GLN A 22 10.44 -19.35 -8.01
C GLN A 22 10.67 -18.04 -7.25
N ASP A 23 10.89 -16.95 -7.98
CA ASP A 23 10.89 -15.60 -7.42
C ASP A 23 9.50 -15.37 -6.82
N THR A 24 9.35 -15.69 -5.54
CA THR A 24 8.10 -15.42 -4.83
C THR A 24 8.05 -13.95 -4.50
N LEU A 25 7.19 -13.22 -5.22
CA LEU A 25 6.89 -11.84 -4.88
C LEU A 25 6.20 -11.81 -3.50
N ARG A 26 6.88 -11.26 -2.51
CA ARG A 26 6.28 -11.04 -1.19
C ARG A 26 5.73 -9.63 -1.14
N VAL A 27 4.42 -9.51 -0.91
CA VAL A 27 3.72 -8.23 -0.78
C VAL A 27 3.25 -8.09 0.66
N ARG A 28 3.53 -6.95 1.26
CA ARG A 28 3.06 -6.61 2.61
C ARG A 28 1.92 -5.62 2.50
N VAL A 29 0.74 -6.03 2.93
CA VAL A 29 -0.47 -5.21 2.95
C VAL A 29 -0.83 -4.87 4.39
N MET A 30 -1.13 -3.60 4.64
CA MET A 30 -1.62 -3.10 5.91
C MET A 30 -3.05 -2.58 5.73
N THR A 31 -3.92 -2.79 6.71
CA THR A 31 -5.21 -2.10 6.85
C THR A 31 -5.18 -1.27 8.12
N TYR A 32 -5.65 -0.02 8.05
CA TYR A 32 -5.53 0.90 9.16
C TYR A 32 -6.72 1.87 9.21
N ASN A 33 -7.50 1.79 10.28
CA ASN A 33 -8.54 2.77 10.57
C ASN A 33 -7.90 3.97 11.26
N LEU A 34 -7.96 5.14 10.62
CA LEU A 34 -7.34 6.37 11.12
C LEU A 34 -8.15 7.07 12.20
N ARG A 35 -9.42 6.67 12.37
CA ARG A 35 -10.35 7.33 13.30
C ARG A 35 -10.31 8.86 13.12
N PHE A 36 -10.38 9.30 11.86
CA PHE A 36 -10.29 10.72 11.46
C PHE A 36 -9.14 11.49 12.15
N GLY A 37 -8.05 10.83 12.49
CA GLY A 37 -6.88 11.43 13.12
C GLY A 37 -7.13 11.92 14.56
N GLU A 38 -8.07 11.31 15.29
CA GLU A 38 -8.41 11.72 16.64
C GLU A 38 -7.28 11.52 17.65
N LEU A 39 -6.53 10.42 17.52
CA LEU A 39 -5.60 9.96 18.55
C LEU A 39 -4.15 10.39 18.33
N ALA A 40 -3.80 10.85 17.12
CA ALA A 40 -2.43 11.20 16.76
C ALA A 40 -2.40 12.19 15.60
N SER A 41 -1.30 12.91 15.45
CA SER A 41 -1.04 13.73 14.27
C SER A 41 -0.86 12.86 13.02
N LEU A 42 -1.04 13.44 11.82
CA LEU A 42 -0.82 12.72 10.57
C LEU A 42 0.65 12.30 10.39
N GLU A 43 1.58 13.07 10.92
CA GLU A 43 3.00 12.73 10.95
C GLU A 43 3.28 11.50 11.82
N GLU A 44 2.71 11.42 13.02
CA GLU A 44 2.83 10.26 13.91
C GLU A 44 2.20 9.01 13.29
N LEU A 45 1.01 9.16 12.67
CA LEU A 45 0.36 8.06 11.94
C LEU A 45 1.21 7.58 10.76
N ALA A 46 1.82 8.49 10.01
CA ALA A 46 2.73 8.16 8.92
C ALA A 46 3.99 7.44 9.42
N HIS A 47 4.56 7.89 10.54
CA HIS A 47 5.71 7.23 11.16
C HIS A 47 5.35 5.80 11.60
N HIS A 48 4.18 5.62 12.19
CA HIS A 48 3.67 4.31 12.56
C HIS A 48 3.50 3.39 11.34
N ILE A 49 2.89 3.88 10.27
CA ILE A 49 2.76 3.14 9.00
C ILE A 49 4.13 2.71 8.48
N LYS A 50 5.10 3.63 8.42
CA LYS A 50 6.46 3.35 7.92
C LYS A 50 7.17 2.27 8.72
N SER A 51 6.92 2.15 10.02
CA SER A 51 7.56 1.16 10.89
C SER A 51 7.26 -0.28 10.48
N PHE A 52 6.10 -0.52 9.85
CA PHE A 52 5.70 -1.84 9.33
C PHE A 52 6.22 -2.12 7.92
N LYS A 53 6.78 -1.12 7.23
CA LYS A 53 7.28 -1.23 5.85
C LYS A 53 6.28 -1.87 4.88
N PRO A 54 5.02 -1.38 4.81
CA PRO A 54 4.03 -1.94 3.91
C PRO A 54 4.31 -1.57 2.45
N ASP A 55 3.89 -2.42 1.52
CA ASP A 55 3.84 -2.12 0.09
C ASP A 55 2.54 -1.40 -0.26
N PHE A 56 1.44 -1.75 0.43
CA PHE A 56 0.12 -1.14 0.30
C PHE A 56 -0.53 -0.94 1.65
N VAL A 57 -1.27 0.16 1.79
CA VAL A 57 -2.05 0.47 2.99
C VAL A 57 -3.47 0.83 2.59
N ALA A 58 -4.46 0.06 3.08
CA ALA A 58 -5.86 0.42 2.99
C ALA A 58 -6.25 1.24 4.22
N LEU A 59 -6.79 2.43 4.01
CA LEU A 59 -7.12 3.40 5.06
C LEU A 59 -8.64 3.57 5.17
N GLN A 60 -9.15 3.53 6.38
CA GLN A 60 -10.54 3.81 6.71
C GLN A 60 -10.63 5.06 7.58
N GLU A 61 -11.82 5.66 7.58
CA GLU A 61 -12.14 6.88 8.35
C GLU A 61 -11.18 8.03 8.05
N VAL A 62 -11.08 8.35 6.76
CA VAL A 62 -10.16 9.36 6.22
C VAL A 62 -10.91 10.66 5.98
N ASP A 63 -10.51 11.73 6.65
CA ASP A 63 -11.01 13.08 6.40
C ASP A 63 -10.19 13.77 5.30
N SER A 64 -10.86 14.63 4.54
CA SER A 64 -10.23 15.57 3.61
C SER A 64 -10.87 16.95 3.78
N LYS A 65 -10.07 17.90 4.24
CA LYS A 65 -10.43 19.31 4.41
C LYS A 65 -11.68 19.57 5.30
N THR A 66 -11.90 18.70 6.28
CA THR A 66 -13.02 18.85 7.21
C THR A 66 -12.71 19.85 8.33
N ASP A 67 -13.76 20.39 8.92
CA ASP A 67 -13.73 21.15 10.18
C ASP A 67 -14.45 20.35 11.27
N ARG A 68 -13.92 19.13 11.52
CA ARG A 68 -14.49 18.24 12.53
C ARG A 68 -14.22 18.78 13.92
N LYS A 69 -15.27 19.09 14.67
CA LYS A 69 -15.15 19.66 16.04
C LYS A 69 -14.38 18.75 17.00
N ARG A 70 -14.46 17.44 16.80
CA ARG A 70 -13.80 16.43 17.62
C ARG A 70 -12.28 16.39 17.41
N THR A 71 -11.81 16.87 16.27
CA THR A 71 -10.38 16.87 15.90
C THR A 71 -9.92 18.24 15.41
N PRO A 72 -9.96 19.27 16.27
CA PRO A 72 -9.62 20.65 15.85
C PRO A 72 -8.17 20.78 15.33
N HIS A 73 -7.27 19.91 15.80
CA HIS A 73 -5.88 19.84 15.36
C HIS A 73 -5.69 19.30 13.92
N GLN A 74 -6.76 18.71 13.35
CA GLN A 74 -6.76 18.20 11.98
C GLN A 74 -7.54 19.13 11.00
N LYS A 75 -8.05 20.25 11.48
CA LYS A 75 -8.87 21.16 10.69
C LYS A 75 -8.25 21.52 9.35
N GLY A 76 -9.01 21.31 8.27
CA GLY A 76 -8.64 21.70 6.91
C GLY A 76 -7.56 20.86 6.25
N LYS A 77 -7.03 19.85 6.94
CA LYS A 77 -5.99 18.98 6.39
C LYS A 77 -6.56 17.98 5.37
N ASP A 78 -5.77 17.72 4.34
CA ASP A 78 -5.98 16.62 3.41
C ASP A 78 -5.16 15.42 3.87
N PHE A 79 -5.82 14.45 4.50
CA PHE A 79 -5.13 13.34 5.15
C PHE A 79 -4.29 12.52 4.19
N ILE A 80 -4.80 12.24 2.99
CA ILE A 80 -4.06 11.41 2.03
C ILE A 80 -2.83 12.15 1.52
N SER A 81 -2.94 13.43 1.22
CA SER A 81 -1.80 14.23 0.76
C SER A 81 -0.70 14.32 1.84
N GLU A 82 -1.09 14.56 3.09
CA GLU A 82 -0.16 14.62 4.22
C GLU A 82 0.49 13.25 4.49
N LEU A 83 -0.30 12.18 4.53
CA LEU A 83 0.24 10.83 4.74
C LEU A 83 1.14 10.39 3.58
N ALA A 84 0.78 10.69 2.33
CA ALA A 84 1.61 10.43 1.17
C ALA A 84 2.96 11.14 1.28
N TYR A 85 2.94 12.42 1.65
CA TYR A 85 4.16 13.21 1.87
C TYR A 85 5.05 12.62 2.97
N HIS A 86 4.50 12.37 4.16
CA HIS A 86 5.28 11.87 5.29
C HIS A 86 5.73 10.41 5.16
N THR A 87 5.00 9.58 4.40
CA THR A 87 5.38 8.18 4.16
C THR A 87 6.31 8.02 2.95
N GLY A 88 6.31 8.97 2.01
CA GLY A 88 6.94 8.84 0.70
C GLY A 88 6.22 7.86 -0.23
N MET A 89 4.94 7.59 0.05
CA MET A 89 4.10 6.68 -0.74
C MET A 89 3.17 7.47 -1.67
N PHE A 90 2.63 6.80 -2.69
CA PHE A 90 1.60 7.36 -3.55
C PHE A 90 0.23 7.24 -2.87
N GLY A 91 -0.53 8.34 -2.83
CA GLY A 91 -1.84 8.39 -2.19
C GLY A 91 -2.99 8.37 -3.19
N LEU A 92 -4.08 7.71 -2.82
CA LEU A 92 -5.36 7.74 -3.53
C LEU A 92 -6.49 7.90 -2.52
N TYR A 93 -7.38 8.87 -2.77
CA TYR A 93 -8.53 9.16 -1.93
C TYR A 93 -9.83 8.70 -2.58
N GLY A 94 -10.68 8.04 -1.80
CA GLY A 94 -12.02 7.64 -2.19
C GLY A 94 -13.06 8.38 -1.34
N LYS A 95 -13.65 9.44 -1.89
CA LYS A 95 -14.77 10.15 -1.24
C LYS A 95 -15.97 9.22 -1.07
N THR A 96 -16.50 9.13 0.14
CA THR A 96 -17.73 8.40 0.44
C THR A 96 -18.90 9.37 0.59
N ILE A 97 -18.73 10.42 1.42
CA ILE A 97 -19.76 11.41 1.69
C ILE A 97 -19.16 12.82 1.80
N ASP A 98 -19.99 13.82 1.61
CA ASP A 98 -19.71 15.19 2.05
C ASP A 98 -19.82 15.23 3.59
N TYR A 99 -18.88 15.89 4.24
CA TYR A 99 -18.88 16.01 5.69
C TYR A 99 -18.28 17.34 6.12
N SER A 100 -19.04 18.11 6.91
CA SER A 100 -18.62 19.43 7.38
C SER A 100 -18.20 20.33 6.20
N THR A 101 -17.00 20.90 6.21
CA THR A 101 -16.44 21.75 5.15
C THR A 101 -15.71 20.98 4.05
N GLY A 102 -15.66 19.66 4.14
CA GLY A 102 -14.90 18.82 3.23
C GLY A 102 -15.57 17.46 3.01
N TYR A 103 -14.77 16.40 3.07
CA TYR A 103 -15.19 15.05 2.72
C TYR A 103 -14.73 14.03 3.75
N TYR A 104 -15.49 12.95 3.86
CA TYR A 104 -15.14 11.77 4.63
C TYR A 104 -15.16 10.53 3.74
N GLY A 105 -14.18 9.64 3.88
CA GLY A 105 -14.10 8.50 3.02
C GLY A 105 -13.04 7.48 3.42
N ILE A 106 -12.47 6.88 2.40
CA ILE A 106 -11.41 5.86 2.48
C ILE A 106 -10.18 6.33 1.72
N GLY A 107 -9.07 5.67 1.91
CA GLY A 107 -7.84 5.96 1.19
C GLY A 107 -6.99 4.74 0.95
N MET A 108 -6.01 4.91 0.09
CA MET A 108 -4.97 3.92 -0.14
C MET A 108 -3.62 4.63 -0.26
N LEU A 109 -2.59 4.04 0.35
CA LEU A 109 -1.21 4.38 0.07
C LEU A 109 -0.54 3.19 -0.62
N SER A 110 0.32 3.49 -1.58
CA SER A 110 1.08 2.49 -2.33
C SER A 110 2.54 2.89 -2.43
N LYS A 111 3.42 1.95 -2.22
CA LYS A 111 4.85 2.11 -2.53
C LYS A 111 5.09 2.29 -4.04
N TYR A 112 4.17 1.81 -4.87
CA TYR A 112 4.24 1.83 -6.33
C TYR A 112 3.25 2.81 -6.92
N PRO A 113 3.55 3.45 -8.06
CA PRO A 113 2.63 4.38 -8.70
C PRO A 113 1.38 3.66 -9.22
N TYR A 114 0.26 4.38 -9.21
CA TYR A 114 -0.99 3.89 -9.80
C TYR A 114 -0.94 4.03 -11.32
N ILE A 115 -1.36 2.97 -12.02
CA ILE A 115 -1.50 2.97 -13.47
C ILE A 115 -2.99 2.97 -13.81
N LEU A 116 -3.48 4.06 -14.38
CA LEU A 116 -4.83 4.15 -14.90
C LEU A 116 -4.84 3.65 -16.36
N LYS A 117 -5.42 2.47 -16.60
CA LYS A 117 -5.73 2.01 -17.97
C LYS A 117 -7.10 2.53 -18.36
N ILE A 118 -7.15 3.55 -19.21
CA ILE A 118 -8.40 4.02 -19.83
C ILE A 118 -8.59 3.20 -21.10
N PRO A 119 -9.65 2.38 -21.23
CA PRO A 119 -9.96 1.74 -22.49
C PRO A 119 -10.43 2.82 -23.48
N ILE A 120 -9.57 3.19 -24.41
CA ILE A 120 -9.97 4.05 -25.52
C ILE A 120 -10.79 3.18 -26.45
N ARG A 121 -12.11 3.37 -26.49
CA ARG A 121 -12.99 2.84 -27.54
C ARG A 121 -12.93 3.83 -28.70
N PHE A 122 -12.36 3.40 -29.81
CA PHE A 122 -12.46 4.07 -31.10
C PHE A 122 -13.80 3.72 -31.73
#